data_a56b1cee93d1ac676afd17fdc25f857a
#
_entry.id   a56b1cee93d1ac676afd17fdc25f857a
#
_cell.length_a   1.000
_cell.length_b   1.000
_cell.length_c   1.000
_cell.angle_alpha   90.00
_cell.angle_beta   90.00
_cell.angle_gamma   90.00
#
_symmetry.space_group_name_H-M   'P 1'
#
loop_
_entity.id
_entity.type
_entity.pdbx_description
1 polymer ?
#
loop_
_entity_poly.entity_id
_entity_poly.type
_entity_poly.pdbx_seq_one_letter_code
_entity_poly.pdbx_strand_id
1 'polypeptide(L)'
;PLRQGWEAGRSCFGNRTLKPTRHVRKWLQLRLSAWLRGRAFETVQVTPHYLAQIDNERCPITRLALTHGSGEDTDASVDRVFNQAGYAAGNLAVMSVRANQSKADLRWSDARLQAVLAEARKGGAGAGTANGLTSAEWARLAVLMSFVTPLPHDIAATLPMLVLPPNRLRLLN
;
A
#
# COMPACT_ATOMS: atom_id res chain seq x y z
N PRO A 1 -25.18 -12.25 -13.44
CA PRO A 1 -24.67 -12.70 -12.11
C PRO A 1 -24.79 -11.63 -11.02
N LEU A 2 -24.34 -10.38 -11.24
CA LEU A 2 -24.40 -9.30 -10.23
C LEU A 2 -25.84 -8.94 -9.84
N ARG A 3 -26.73 -8.80 -10.83
CA ARG A 3 -28.14 -8.51 -10.59
C ARG A 3 -28.84 -9.63 -9.82
N GLN A 4 -28.60 -10.88 -10.19
CA GLN A 4 -29.14 -12.05 -9.49
C GLN A 4 -28.63 -12.14 -8.04
N GLY A 5 -27.35 -11.88 -7.81
CA GLY A 5 -26.79 -11.84 -6.47
C GLY A 5 -27.38 -10.70 -5.62
N TRP A 6 -27.62 -9.54 -6.21
CA TRP A 6 -28.28 -8.43 -5.55
C TRP A 6 -29.76 -8.74 -5.22
N GLU A 7 -30.50 -9.33 -6.15
CA GLU A 7 -31.88 -9.73 -5.96
C GLU A 7 -32.02 -10.82 -4.88
N ALA A 8 -31.12 -11.82 -4.89
CA ALA A 8 -31.05 -12.86 -3.86
C ALA A 8 -30.72 -12.27 -2.48
N GLY A 9 -29.73 -11.39 -2.39
CA GLY A 9 -29.39 -10.69 -1.16
C GLY A 9 -30.55 -9.85 -0.63
N ARG A 10 -31.24 -9.12 -1.50
CA ARG A 10 -32.41 -8.32 -1.15
C ARG A 10 -33.58 -9.18 -0.66
N SER A 11 -33.77 -10.33 -1.27
CA SER A 11 -34.81 -11.30 -0.84
C SER A 11 -34.51 -11.86 0.55
N CYS A 12 -33.26 -12.21 0.84
CA CYS A 12 -32.86 -12.79 2.13
C CYS A 12 -32.83 -11.77 3.26
N PHE A 13 -32.32 -10.56 3.00
CA PHE A 13 -31.99 -9.56 4.05
C PHE A 13 -32.95 -8.36 4.03
N GLY A 14 -33.85 -8.28 3.06
CA GLY A 14 -34.76 -7.15 2.88
C GLY A 14 -33.99 -5.86 2.53
N ASN A 15 -34.61 -4.72 2.81
CA ASN A 15 -33.99 -3.41 2.58
C ASN A 15 -33.09 -2.92 3.73
N ARG A 16 -32.76 -3.78 4.69
CA ARG A 16 -31.87 -3.45 5.80
C ARG A 16 -30.43 -3.48 5.33
N THR A 17 -29.87 -2.33 5.00
CA THR A 17 -28.45 -2.16 4.73
C THR A 17 -27.79 -1.53 5.96
N LEU A 18 -26.83 -2.23 6.54
CA LEU A 18 -25.93 -1.61 7.52
C LEU A 18 -25.07 -0.56 6.81
N LYS A 19 -24.98 0.64 7.40
CA LYS A 19 -24.09 1.68 6.90
C LYS A 19 -22.64 1.16 6.97
N PRO A 20 -21.97 0.93 5.83
CA PRO A 20 -20.64 0.34 5.85
C PRO A 20 -19.61 1.33 6.42
N THR A 21 -18.69 0.83 7.24
CA THR A 21 -17.52 1.61 7.66
C THR A 21 -16.59 1.90 6.47
N ARG A 22 -15.66 2.84 6.62
CA ARG A 22 -14.67 3.12 5.58
C ARG A 22 -13.83 1.88 5.22
N HIS A 23 -13.50 1.05 6.20
CA HIS A 23 -12.72 -0.17 5.97
C HIS A 23 -13.50 -1.25 5.22
N VAL A 24 -14.80 -1.39 5.49
CA VAL A 24 -15.68 -2.28 4.70
C VAL A 24 -15.76 -1.82 3.25
N ARG A 25 -15.96 -0.52 3.00
CA ARG A 25 -15.98 0.02 1.63
C ARG A 25 -14.64 -0.20 0.92
N LYS A 26 -13.52 0.06 1.60
CA LYS A 26 -12.18 -0.15 1.05
C LYS A 26 -11.94 -1.63 0.75
N TRP A 27 -12.33 -2.53 1.64
CA TRP A 27 -12.21 -3.98 1.44
C TRP A 27 -12.98 -4.47 0.22
N LEU A 28 -14.22 -4.03 0.05
CA LEU A 28 -15.03 -4.35 -1.14
C LEU A 28 -14.38 -3.80 -2.42
N GLN A 29 -13.87 -2.57 -2.39
CA GLN A 29 -13.15 -1.95 -3.50
C GLN A 29 -11.90 -2.75 -3.89
N LEU A 30 -11.10 -3.21 -2.91
CA LEU A 30 -9.91 -4.02 -3.16
C LEU A 30 -10.27 -5.38 -3.77
N ARG A 31 -11.31 -6.05 -3.27
CA ARG A 31 -11.79 -7.32 -3.84
C ARG A 31 -12.27 -7.15 -5.27
N LEU A 32 -13.06 -6.12 -5.54
CA LEU A 32 -13.51 -5.81 -6.89
C LEU A 32 -12.31 -5.50 -7.81
N SER A 33 -11.35 -4.71 -7.35
CA SER A 33 -10.13 -4.39 -8.11
C SER A 33 -9.26 -5.63 -8.38
N ALA A 34 -9.16 -6.54 -7.41
CA ALA A 34 -8.47 -7.80 -7.58
C ALA A 34 -9.14 -8.67 -8.65
N TRP A 35 -10.45 -8.82 -8.56
CA TRP A 35 -11.24 -9.60 -9.52
C TRP A 35 -11.13 -9.04 -10.94
N LEU A 36 -11.32 -7.72 -11.12
CA LEU A 36 -11.25 -7.06 -12.43
C LEU A 36 -9.87 -7.18 -13.07
N ARG A 37 -8.82 -7.27 -12.29
CA ARG A 37 -7.42 -7.36 -12.76
C ARG A 37 -6.88 -8.79 -12.77
N GLY A 38 -7.70 -9.80 -12.48
CA GLY A 38 -7.26 -11.20 -12.40
C GLY A 38 -6.19 -11.44 -11.33
N ARG A 39 -6.24 -10.71 -10.21
CA ARG A 39 -5.27 -10.82 -9.11
C ARG A 39 -5.83 -11.66 -7.97
N ALA A 40 -4.99 -12.51 -7.37
CA ALA A 40 -5.34 -13.26 -6.18
C ALA A 40 -5.69 -12.32 -5.01
N PHE A 41 -6.71 -12.70 -4.24
CA PHE A 41 -7.13 -12.01 -3.02
C PHE A 41 -7.30 -13.05 -1.91
N GLU A 42 -6.50 -12.92 -0.87
CA GLU A 42 -6.56 -13.77 0.31
C GLU A 42 -7.74 -13.33 1.19
N THR A 43 -8.74 -14.20 1.35
CA THR A 43 -10.03 -13.84 1.98
C THR A 43 -10.08 -14.12 3.48
N VAL A 44 -9.19 -14.95 4.00
CA VAL A 44 -9.20 -15.36 5.41
C VAL A 44 -8.62 -14.26 6.31
N GLN A 45 -7.46 -13.74 5.96
CA GLN A 45 -6.75 -12.74 6.78
C GLN A 45 -7.03 -11.30 6.32
N VAL A 46 -7.17 -11.04 5.00
CA VAL A 46 -7.47 -9.70 4.49
C VAL A 46 -8.95 -9.40 4.68
N THR A 47 -9.27 -8.92 5.85
CA THR A 47 -10.62 -8.55 6.31
C THR A 47 -10.74 -7.03 6.51
N PRO A 48 -11.95 -6.47 6.68
CA PRO A 48 -12.10 -5.08 7.10
C PRO A 48 -11.39 -4.76 8.42
N HIS A 49 -11.31 -5.73 9.35
CA HIS A 49 -10.58 -5.59 10.60
C HIS A 49 -9.06 -5.49 10.35
N TYR A 50 -8.51 -6.34 9.50
CA TYR A 50 -7.11 -6.26 9.09
C TYR A 50 -6.77 -4.90 8.46
N LEU A 51 -7.66 -4.38 7.58
CA LEU A 51 -7.46 -3.05 7.00
C LEU A 51 -7.47 -1.94 8.05
N ALA A 52 -8.27 -2.08 9.10
CA ALA A 52 -8.26 -1.14 10.23
C ALA A 52 -6.96 -1.24 11.05
N GLN A 53 -6.38 -2.45 11.17
CA GLN A 53 -5.12 -2.65 11.90
C GLN A 53 -3.90 -2.06 11.17
N ILE A 54 -3.88 -2.11 9.83
CA ILE A 54 -2.78 -1.54 9.03
C ILE A 54 -2.97 -0.06 8.70
N ASP A 55 -4.11 0.51 9.07
CA ASP A 55 -4.41 1.91 8.81
C ASP A 55 -3.51 2.83 9.67
N ASN A 56 -3.10 3.95 9.09
CA ASN A 56 -2.15 4.87 9.68
C ASN A 56 -2.70 6.29 9.63
N GLU A 57 -2.34 7.09 10.61
CA GLU A 57 -2.60 8.54 10.59
C GLU A 57 -1.64 9.29 9.64
N ARG A 58 -0.44 8.76 9.46
CA ARG A 58 0.60 9.35 8.61
C ARG A 58 1.13 8.36 7.60
N CYS A 59 1.39 8.85 6.39
CA CYS A 59 2.03 8.06 5.35
C CYS A 59 3.44 7.61 5.80
N PRO A 60 3.77 6.32 5.77
CA PRO A 60 5.11 5.85 6.17
C PRO A 60 6.22 6.35 5.24
N ILE A 61 5.88 6.75 4.03
CA ILE A 61 6.83 7.21 3.01
C ILE A 61 7.02 8.72 3.07
N THR A 62 5.95 9.49 2.92
CA THR A 62 6.01 10.97 2.87
C THR A 62 6.02 11.62 4.24
N ARG A 63 5.63 10.90 5.29
CA ARG A 63 5.45 11.40 6.67
C ARG A 63 4.34 12.42 6.85
N LEU A 64 3.61 12.76 5.79
CA LEU A 64 2.45 13.66 5.85
C LEU A 64 1.26 12.94 6.50
N ALA A 65 0.36 13.72 7.11
CA ALA A 65 -0.91 13.21 7.58
C ALA A 65 -1.73 12.67 6.41
N LEU A 66 -2.38 11.53 6.60
CA LEU A 66 -3.24 10.93 5.58
C LEU A 66 -4.64 11.55 5.66
N THR A 67 -5.17 11.91 4.52
CA THR A 67 -6.57 12.32 4.33
C THR A 67 -7.40 11.15 3.80
N HIS A 68 -8.72 11.30 3.75
CA HIS A 68 -9.60 10.22 3.33
C HIS A 68 -10.72 10.74 2.44
N GLY A 69 -10.62 10.48 1.14
CA GLY A 69 -11.65 10.84 0.16
C GLY A 69 -11.75 12.33 -0.10
N SER A 70 -10.66 13.05 0.08
CA SER A 70 -10.55 14.49 -0.23
C SER A 70 -10.24 14.76 -1.70
N GLY A 71 -9.76 13.72 -2.44
CA GLY A 71 -9.24 13.86 -3.80
C GLY A 71 -7.80 14.39 -3.86
N GLU A 72 -7.13 14.48 -2.70
CA GLU A 72 -5.78 15.02 -2.58
C GLU A 72 -4.72 13.92 -2.68
N ASP A 73 -3.50 14.30 -3.01
CA ASP A 73 -2.31 13.43 -3.06
C ASP A 73 -1.99 12.77 -1.72
N THR A 74 -2.49 13.33 -0.62
CA THR A 74 -2.37 12.81 0.75
C THR A 74 -3.43 11.77 1.10
N ASP A 75 -4.41 11.51 0.25
CA ASP A 75 -5.45 10.51 0.51
C ASP A 75 -4.85 9.12 0.73
N ALA A 76 -5.40 8.41 1.72
CA ALA A 76 -4.99 7.06 2.07
C ALA A 76 -5.30 6.07 0.94
N SER A 77 -4.27 5.42 0.46
CA SER A 77 -4.33 4.37 -0.56
C SER A 77 -3.73 3.06 -0.01
N VAL A 78 -4.40 1.95 -0.26
CA VAL A 78 -3.87 0.62 0.07
C VAL A 78 -3.10 0.09 -1.14
N ASP A 79 -1.82 -0.11 -0.96
CA ASP A 79 -0.91 -0.64 -1.97
C ASP A 79 -0.53 -2.10 -1.70
N ARG A 80 -0.26 -2.86 -2.77
CA ARG A 80 0.45 -4.13 -2.71
C ARG A 80 1.94 -3.83 -2.79
N VAL A 81 2.63 -3.98 -1.68
CA VAL A 81 4.05 -3.62 -1.57
C VAL A 81 4.90 -4.37 -2.60
N PHE A 82 4.62 -5.67 -2.79
CA PHE A 82 5.18 -6.50 -3.86
C PHE A 82 4.11 -6.76 -4.93
N ASN A 83 4.23 -6.10 -6.07
CA ASN A 83 3.21 -6.09 -7.13
C ASN A 83 2.96 -7.46 -7.78
N GLN A 84 3.93 -8.38 -7.74
CA GLN A 84 3.80 -9.71 -8.32
C GLN A 84 2.96 -10.64 -7.42
N ALA A 85 2.90 -10.38 -6.11
CA ALA A 85 2.01 -11.09 -5.21
C ALA A 85 0.58 -10.54 -5.26
N GLY A 86 -0.37 -11.33 -4.76
CA GLY A 86 -1.77 -10.93 -4.62
C GLY A 86 -2.01 -9.96 -3.46
N TYR A 87 -3.29 -9.68 -3.22
CA TYR A 87 -3.74 -8.98 -2.02
C TYR A 87 -3.74 -9.97 -0.84
N ALA A 88 -2.67 -9.99 -0.08
CA ALA A 88 -2.46 -10.90 1.03
C ALA A 88 -2.00 -10.14 2.29
N ALA A 89 -2.29 -10.69 3.45
CA ALA A 89 -1.77 -10.16 4.71
C ALA A 89 -0.23 -10.16 4.66
N GLY A 90 0.38 -9.06 5.14
CA GLY A 90 1.82 -8.83 5.03
C GLY A 90 2.28 -8.18 3.71
N ASN A 91 1.48 -8.27 2.63
CA ASN A 91 1.79 -7.62 1.35
C ASN A 91 1.02 -6.31 1.13
N LEU A 92 0.25 -5.85 2.10
CA LEU A 92 -0.52 -4.60 1.99
C LEU A 92 0.04 -3.54 2.93
N ALA A 93 0.16 -2.32 2.41
CA ALA A 93 0.50 -1.15 3.20
C ALA A 93 -0.44 0.03 2.87
N VAL A 94 -0.74 0.85 3.87
CA VAL A 94 -1.47 2.10 3.68
C VAL A 94 -0.45 3.22 3.52
N MET A 95 -0.52 3.94 2.42
CA MET A 95 0.32 5.09 2.11
C MET A 95 -0.48 6.17 1.39
N SER A 96 0.09 7.33 1.15
CA SER A 96 -0.56 8.40 0.37
C SER A 96 -0.72 8.00 -1.10
N VAL A 97 -1.73 8.56 -1.76
CA VAL A 97 -1.94 8.41 -3.22
C VAL A 97 -0.67 8.79 -3.97
N ARG A 98 0.01 9.89 -3.60
CA ARG A 98 1.28 10.31 -4.20
C ARG A 98 2.34 9.20 -4.13
N ALA A 99 2.56 8.62 -2.94
CA ALA A 99 3.56 7.56 -2.77
C ALA A 99 3.20 6.29 -3.57
N ASN A 100 1.92 5.92 -3.58
CA ASN A 100 1.44 4.75 -4.32
C ASN A 100 1.57 4.95 -5.84
N GLN A 101 1.20 6.12 -6.35
CA GLN A 101 1.33 6.45 -7.78
C GLN A 101 2.80 6.51 -8.21
N SER A 102 3.68 7.09 -7.39
CA SER A 102 5.12 7.13 -7.66
C SER A 102 5.75 5.74 -7.69
N LYS A 103 5.32 4.85 -6.79
CA LYS A 103 5.76 3.44 -6.77
C LYS A 103 5.27 2.70 -8.02
N ALA A 104 4.00 2.89 -8.42
CA ALA A 104 3.39 2.21 -9.56
C ALA A 104 3.68 0.70 -9.55
N ASP A 105 4.29 0.17 -10.62
CA ASP A 105 4.70 -1.23 -10.76
C ASP A 105 6.21 -1.45 -10.57
N LEU A 106 6.94 -0.44 -10.07
CA LEU A 106 8.37 -0.50 -9.84
C LEU A 106 8.75 -1.64 -8.89
N ARG A 107 9.92 -2.23 -9.15
CA ARG A 107 10.55 -3.22 -8.28
C ARG A 107 11.38 -2.55 -7.21
N TRP A 108 11.79 -3.30 -6.22
CA TRP A 108 12.66 -2.83 -5.13
C TRP A 108 13.97 -2.18 -5.65
N SER A 109 14.62 -2.81 -6.63
CA SER A 109 15.83 -2.27 -7.27
C SER A 109 15.60 -0.90 -7.90
N ASP A 110 14.43 -0.73 -8.53
CA ASP A 110 14.08 0.52 -9.20
C ASP A 110 13.84 1.63 -8.15
N ALA A 111 13.17 1.32 -7.05
CA ALA A 111 12.98 2.26 -5.94
C ALA A 111 14.33 2.74 -5.35
N ARG A 112 15.31 1.84 -5.20
CA ARG A 112 16.68 2.21 -4.81
C ARG A 112 17.34 3.12 -5.83
N LEU A 113 17.22 2.81 -7.12
CA LEU A 113 17.77 3.65 -8.18
C LEU A 113 17.13 5.05 -8.16
N GLN A 114 15.82 5.15 -7.98
CA GLN A 114 15.13 6.43 -7.86
C GLN A 114 15.65 7.26 -6.66
N ALA A 115 15.98 6.63 -5.54
CA ALA A 115 16.57 7.31 -4.39
C ALA A 115 17.92 7.96 -4.75
N VAL A 116 18.77 7.24 -5.47
CA VAL A 116 20.08 7.77 -5.94
C VAL A 116 19.90 8.90 -6.95
N LEU A 117 18.97 8.73 -7.90
CA LEU A 117 18.68 9.76 -8.90
C LEU A 117 18.11 11.04 -8.28
N ALA A 118 17.23 10.92 -7.29
CA ALA A 118 16.71 12.07 -6.56
C ALA A 118 17.79 12.78 -5.76
N GLU A 119 18.72 12.04 -5.16
CA GLU A 119 19.87 12.61 -4.44
C GLU A 119 20.78 13.40 -5.39
N ALA A 120 21.11 12.84 -6.56
CA ALA A 120 21.94 13.50 -7.56
C ALA A 120 21.31 14.81 -8.08
N ARG A 121 20.00 14.96 -8.02
CA ARG A 121 19.27 16.17 -8.46
C ARG A 121 19.19 17.27 -7.41
N LYS A 122 19.64 17.06 -6.19
CA LYS A 122 19.58 18.07 -5.10
C LYS A 122 20.37 19.35 -5.40
N GLY A 123 21.38 19.29 -6.25
CA GLY A 123 22.20 20.46 -6.62
C GLY A 123 21.74 21.21 -7.89
N GLY A 124 20.63 20.79 -8.52
CA GLY A 124 20.17 21.33 -9.81
C GLY A 124 18.77 21.97 -9.76
N ALA A 125 18.29 22.46 -10.90
CA ALA A 125 16.98 23.11 -11.04
C ALA A 125 15.75 22.21 -10.78
N GLY A 126 15.95 20.93 -10.47
CA GLY A 126 14.88 19.94 -10.24
C GLY A 126 14.74 19.58 -8.78
N ALA A 127 14.27 20.46 -7.92
CA ALA A 127 13.75 20.24 -6.53
C ALA A 127 14.19 18.97 -5.74
N GLY A 128 15.27 18.26 -6.13
CA GLY A 128 15.75 17.05 -5.45
C GLY A 128 14.77 15.88 -5.44
N THR A 129 13.92 15.78 -6.45
CA THR A 129 12.94 14.68 -6.58
C THR A 129 13.19 13.86 -7.84
N ALA A 130 12.80 12.59 -7.78
CA ALA A 130 12.69 11.72 -8.94
C ALA A 130 11.30 11.10 -8.91
N ASN A 131 10.59 11.15 -10.03
CA ASN A 131 9.26 10.58 -10.17
C ASN A 131 8.31 10.91 -8.99
N GLY A 132 8.29 12.18 -8.57
CA GLY A 132 7.36 12.71 -7.56
C GLY A 132 7.77 12.51 -6.09
N LEU A 133 8.87 11.79 -5.80
CA LEU A 133 9.37 11.59 -4.43
C LEU A 133 10.80 12.08 -4.26
N THR A 134 11.13 12.53 -3.05
CA THR A 134 12.50 12.88 -2.65
C THR A 134 13.35 11.62 -2.44
N SER A 135 14.67 11.77 -2.38
CA SER A 135 15.60 10.68 -2.07
C SER A 135 15.25 9.94 -0.78
N ALA A 136 14.92 10.68 0.29
CA ALA A 136 14.52 10.09 1.57
C ALA A 136 13.19 9.34 1.50
N GLU A 137 12.22 9.81 0.71
CA GLU A 137 10.95 9.11 0.50
C GLU A 137 11.16 7.83 -0.31
N TRP A 138 11.97 7.87 -1.36
CA TRP A 138 12.35 6.66 -2.11
C TRP A 138 13.11 5.64 -1.26
N ALA A 139 14.02 6.09 -0.41
CA ALA A 139 14.72 5.21 0.51
C ALA A 139 13.77 4.50 1.48
N ARG A 140 12.80 5.23 2.06
CA ARG A 140 11.76 4.62 2.93
C ARG A 140 10.90 3.62 2.16
N LEU A 141 10.54 3.94 0.91
CA LEU A 141 9.75 3.03 0.08
C LEU A 141 10.56 1.76 -0.25
N ALA A 142 11.83 1.88 -0.62
CA ALA A 142 12.71 0.75 -0.87
C ALA A 142 12.85 -0.15 0.36
N VAL A 143 12.98 0.44 1.55
CA VAL A 143 13.01 -0.35 2.79
C VAL A 143 11.68 -1.04 3.04
N LEU A 144 10.54 -0.36 2.88
CA LEU A 144 9.23 -1.03 2.99
C LEU A 144 9.12 -2.22 2.04
N MET A 145 9.56 -2.06 0.79
CA MET A 145 9.54 -3.12 -0.22
C MET A 145 10.47 -4.28 0.12
N SER A 146 11.59 -4.03 0.82
CA SER A 146 12.55 -5.07 1.18
C SER A 146 11.98 -6.13 2.12
N PHE A 147 10.96 -5.79 2.92
CA PHE A 147 10.31 -6.75 3.83
C PHE A 147 9.51 -7.85 3.12
N VAL A 148 9.13 -7.63 1.88
CA VAL A 148 8.29 -8.56 1.11
C VAL A 148 8.95 -9.00 -0.20
N THR A 149 10.14 -8.49 -0.50
CA THR A 149 10.92 -8.84 -1.69
C THR A 149 11.98 -9.87 -1.30
N PRO A 150 12.03 -11.04 -1.94
CA PRO A 150 13.14 -11.97 -1.75
C PRO A 150 14.45 -11.31 -2.18
N LEU A 151 15.30 -10.97 -1.22
CA LEU A 151 16.60 -10.38 -1.46
C LEU A 151 17.72 -11.39 -1.15
N PRO A 152 18.82 -11.38 -1.92
CA PRO A 152 20.05 -12.08 -1.54
C PRO A 152 20.51 -11.65 -0.14
N HIS A 153 21.07 -12.58 0.64
CA HIS A 153 21.40 -12.36 2.04
C HIS A 153 22.40 -11.22 2.25
N ASP A 154 23.41 -11.13 1.41
CA ASP A 154 24.42 -10.07 1.38
C ASP A 154 23.80 -8.68 1.17
N ILE A 155 22.80 -8.57 0.28
CA ILE A 155 22.05 -7.33 0.05
C ILE A 155 21.14 -7.03 1.24
N ALA A 156 20.42 -8.00 1.76
CA ALA A 156 19.51 -7.83 2.89
C ALA A 156 20.27 -7.31 4.13
N ALA A 157 21.49 -7.81 4.37
CA ALA A 157 22.34 -7.40 5.48
C ALA A 157 22.82 -5.93 5.40
N THR A 158 22.80 -5.31 4.22
CA THR A 158 23.20 -3.90 4.04
C THR A 158 22.05 -2.90 4.24
N LEU A 159 20.81 -3.40 4.34
CA LEU A 159 19.65 -2.52 4.51
C LEU A 159 19.61 -1.98 5.95
N PRO A 160 19.38 -0.66 6.11
CA PRO A 160 19.20 -0.12 7.45
C PRO A 160 17.98 -0.76 8.11
N MET A 161 18.13 -1.23 9.34
CA MET A 161 17.00 -1.64 10.15
C MET A 161 16.14 -0.40 10.41
N LEU A 162 15.05 -0.27 9.68
CA LEU A 162 14.01 0.68 10.01
C LEU A 162 13.26 0.18 11.23
N VAL A 163 13.31 0.99 12.26
CA VAL A 163 12.37 0.85 13.37
C VAL A 163 10.99 1.21 12.83
N LEU A 164 10.29 0.19 12.33
CA LEU A 164 8.85 0.30 12.07
C LEU A 164 8.16 0.50 13.43
N PRO A 165 7.00 1.18 13.47
CA PRO A 165 6.22 1.28 14.70
C PRO A 165 6.04 -0.10 15.33
N PRO A 166 6.16 -0.24 16.65
CA PRO A 166 6.29 -1.53 17.35
C PRO A 166 5.18 -2.56 17.05
N ASN A 167 4.03 -2.10 16.62
CA ASN A 167 2.88 -2.97 16.30
C ASN A 167 3.02 -3.73 14.96
N ARG A 168 4.11 -3.55 14.21
CA ARG A 168 4.31 -4.11 12.86
C ARG A 168 5.57 -4.94 12.71
N LEU A 169 6.33 -5.12 13.77
CA LEU A 169 7.50 -6.01 13.82
C LEU A 169 7.14 -7.51 13.85
N ARG A 170 5.91 -7.91 13.52
CA ARG A 170 5.51 -9.33 13.45
C ARG A 170 6.03 -10.07 12.21
N LEU A 171 6.98 -9.52 11.48
CA LEU A 171 7.53 -10.16 10.28
C LEU A 171 8.83 -10.93 10.54
N LEU A 172 9.23 -11.14 11.78
CA LEU A 172 10.49 -11.80 12.11
C LEU A 172 10.30 -13.05 13.00
N ASN A 173 9.18 -13.78 12.83
CA ASN A 173 9.04 -15.14 13.36
C ASN A 173 8.58 -16.08 12.27
#